data_16bca67b8c0c142a54ad245c7fe01e6c
#
_entry.id   16bca67b8c0c142a54ad245c7fe01e6c
#
_cell.length_a   1.000
_cell.length_b   1.000
_cell.length_c   1.000
_cell.angle_alpha   90.00
_cell.angle_beta   90.00
_cell.angle_gamma   90.00
#
_symmetry.space_group_name_H-M   'P 1'
#
loop_
_entity.id
_entity.type
_entity.pdbx_description
1 polymer ?
#
loop_
_entity_poly.entity_id
_entity_poly.type
_entity_poly.pdbx_seq_one_letter_code
_entity_poly.pdbx_strand_id
1 'polypeptide(L)'
;QSAKKSAVGDWYLPGEPTYRDKHMKEGLLGDYAIVGYNQMALMVQKGNPKGVKPDPREMLRKDLTAIIGNAESGSVGKEAKDILDALDIYPKAVKQAAYLAPDSRSLTNAMKKGDADLTMNWRATGFFPDNVAAIDVIDLDPKLAKPQALLLNLLNHSKSKEIAQRFMTYAASEEGQSVFRKHGFLDNKALGSVK
;
A
#
# COMPACT_ATOMS: atom_id res chain seq x y z
N GLN A 1 3.52 -17.49 1.05
CA GLN A 1 3.89 -18.92 0.81
C GLN A 1 4.87 -19.47 1.85
N SER A 2 5.83 -18.67 2.35
CA SER A 2 6.81 -19.14 3.35
C SER A 2 6.15 -19.60 4.64
N ALA A 3 5.29 -18.82 5.28
CA ALA A 3 4.58 -19.20 6.50
C ALA A 3 3.75 -20.48 6.35
N LYS A 4 3.16 -20.71 5.17
CA LYS A 4 2.39 -21.93 4.87
C LYS A 4 3.30 -23.17 4.77
N LYS A 5 4.48 -23.02 4.19
CA LYS A 5 5.42 -24.13 4.01
C LYS A 5 6.20 -24.48 5.28
N SER A 6 6.64 -23.45 6.02
CA SER A 6 7.47 -23.62 7.21
C SER A 6 6.67 -23.93 8.47
N ALA A 7 5.36 -23.58 8.50
CA ALA A 7 4.53 -23.57 9.70
C ALA A 7 5.18 -22.79 10.87
N VAL A 8 5.93 -21.72 10.55
CA VAL A 8 6.60 -20.84 11.51
C VAL A 8 6.05 -19.43 11.39
N GLY A 9 5.86 -18.78 12.53
CA GLY A 9 5.35 -17.42 12.68
C GLY A 9 4.06 -17.37 13.49
N ASP A 10 3.72 -16.18 13.96
CA ASP A 10 2.55 -15.94 14.81
C ASP A 10 1.51 -15.08 14.10
N TRP A 11 1.94 -14.20 13.20
CA TRP A 11 1.06 -13.25 12.50
C TRP A 11 1.29 -13.24 11.00
N TYR A 12 0.24 -12.81 10.30
CA TYR A 12 0.27 -12.47 8.90
C TYR A 12 -0.40 -11.12 8.66
N LEU A 13 0.36 -10.15 8.15
CA LEU A 13 -0.13 -8.82 7.79
C LEU A 13 -0.01 -8.63 6.27
N PRO A 14 -1.06 -8.91 5.50
CA PRO A 14 -1.07 -8.66 4.06
C PRO A 14 -1.22 -7.17 3.74
N GLY A 15 -0.82 -6.77 2.55
CA GLY A 15 -0.98 -5.39 2.07
C GLY A 15 -2.43 -5.01 1.73
N GLU A 16 -3.32 -6.00 1.57
CA GLU A 16 -4.75 -5.80 1.30
C GLU A 16 -5.62 -6.91 1.94
N PRO A 17 -6.93 -6.64 2.21
CA PRO A 17 -7.82 -7.57 2.91
C PRO A 17 -8.11 -8.88 2.16
N THR A 18 -8.14 -8.87 0.83
CA THR A 18 -8.57 -10.05 0.02
C THR A 18 -7.66 -11.26 0.20
N TYR A 19 -6.40 -11.06 0.59
CA TYR A 19 -5.51 -12.17 0.96
C TYR A 19 -5.99 -12.93 2.18
N ARG A 20 -6.72 -12.29 3.11
CA ARG A 20 -7.32 -12.98 4.24
C ARG A 20 -8.35 -14.00 3.77
N ASP A 21 -9.29 -13.62 2.91
CA ASP A 21 -10.37 -14.50 2.44
C ASP A 21 -9.82 -15.76 1.77
N LYS A 22 -8.77 -15.60 0.98
CA LYS A 22 -8.07 -16.70 0.34
C LYS A 22 -7.48 -17.68 1.37
N HIS A 23 -6.77 -17.18 2.36
CA HIS A 23 -6.04 -18.01 3.33
C HIS A 23 -6.92 -18.50 4.49
N MET A 24 -8.07 -17.88 4.74
CA MET A 24 -9.08 -18.39 5.66
C MET A 24 -9.63 -19.74 5.16
N LYS A 25 -9.96 -19.83 3.87
CA LYS A 25 -10.44 -21.09 3.25
C LYS A 25 -9.44 -22.23 3.35
N GLU A 26 -8.15 -21.91 3.47
CA GLU A 26 -7.06 -22.86 3.63
C GLU A 26 -6.81 -23.25 5.10
N GLY A 27 -7.59 -22.72 6.06
CA GLY A 27 -7.41 -22.96 7.49
C GLY A 27 -6.12 -22.37 8.08
N LEU A 28 -5.44 -21.47 7.37
CA LEU A 28 -4.16 -20.89 7.80
C LEU A 28 -4.34 -19.78 8.85
N LEU A 29 -5.43 -19.02 8.76
CA LEU A 29 -5.66 -17.81 9.55
C LEU A 29 -6.77 -18.01 10.56
N GLY A 30 -6.59 -17.45 11.76
CA GLY A 30 -7.58 -17.36 12.83
C GLY A 30 -8.14 -15.94 12.97
N ASP A 31 -8.21 -15.45 14.22
CA ASP A 31 -8.67 -14.10 14.54
C ASP A 31 -7.82 -13.02 13.87
N TYR A 32 -8.36 -11.81 13.76
CA TYR A 32 -7.64 -10.65 13.24
C TYR A 32 -7.96 -9.39 14.02
N ALA A 33 -7.06 -8.40 13.90
CA ALA A 33 -7.27 -7.05 14.37
C ALA A 33 -7.00 -6.05 13.24
N ILE A 34 -7.78 -4.97 13.16
CA ILE A 34 -7.50 -3.86 12.26
C ILE A 34 -6.48 -2.96 12.95
N VAL A 35 -5.29 -2.81 12.35
CA VAL A 35 -4.18 -2.04 12.94
C VAL A 35 -3.98 -0.67 12.26
N GLY A 36 -4.73 -0.40 11.22
CA GLY A 36 -4.71 0.85 10.46
C GLY A 36 -5.24 0.64 9.06
N TYR A 37 -4.99 1.62 8.20
CA TYR A 37 -5.39 1.58 6.80
C TYR A 37 -4.25 2.11 5.93
N ASN A 38 -4.19 1.64 4.70
CA ASN A 38 -3.33 2.19 3.67
C ASN A 38 -4.18 2.54 2.45
N GLN A 39 -3.72 3.48 1.64
CA GLN A 39 -4.38 3.81 0.38
C GLN A 39 -3.33 4.06 -0.70
N MET A 40 -3.74 4.03 -1.95
CA MET A 40 -2.89 4.46 -3.04
C MET A 40 -2.72 5.98 -3.02
N ALA A 41 -1.50 6.42 -3.35
CA ALA A 41 -1.14 7.82 -3.49
C ALA A 41 -0.23 7.99 -4.71
N LEU A 42 -0.08 9.21 -5.19
CA LEU A 42 0.98 9.54 -6.12
C LEU A 42 2.27 9.76 -5.34
N MET A 43 3.38 9.31 -5.88
CA MET A 43 4.72 9.58 -5.38
C MET A 43 5.51 10.34 -6.42
N VAL A 44 6.16 11.39 -5.99
CA VAL A 44 6.96 12.30 -6.81
C VAL A 44 8.34 12.47 -6.21
N GLN A 45 9.27 13.00 -6.99
CA GLN A 45 10.57 13.42 -6.49
C GLN A 45 10.41 14.48 -5.38
N LYS A 46 11.32 14.47 -4.41
CA LYS A 46 11.30 15.39 -3.28
C LYS A 46 11.13 16.86 -3.72
N GLY A 47 10.20 17.56 -3.06
CA GLY A 47 9.87 18.95 -3.40
C GLY A 47 8.90 19.09 -4.57
N ASN A 48 8.42 17.99 -5.16
CA ASN A 48 7.49 18.00 -6.31
C ASN A 48 7.92 18.98 -7.43
N PRO A 49 9.13 18.84 -7.99
CA PRO A 49 9.70 19.83 -8.92
C PRO A 49 8.91 19.98 -10.22
N LYS A 50 8.09 19.00 -10.56
CA LYS A 50 7.25 18.99 -11.77
C LYS A 50 5.83 19.49 -11.52
N GLY A 51 5.49 19.90 -10.30
CA GLY A 51 4.16 20.44 -9.95
C GLY A 51 3.02 19.46 -10.20
N VAL A 52 3.21 18.17 -9.87
CA VAL A 52 2.20 17.13 -10.01
C VAL A 52 1.02 17.43 -9.07
N LYS A 53 -0.20 17.31 -9.57
CA LYS A 53 -1.44 17.55 -8.82
C LYS A 53 -1.98 16.24 -8.21
N PRO A 54 -2.91 16.30 -7.22
CA PRO A 54 -3.54 15.12 -6.62
C PRO A 54 -4.60 14.49 -7.54
N ASP A 55 -4.22 14.17 -8.77
CA ASP A 55 -5.10 13.58 -9.79
C ASP A 55 -4.38 12.42 -10.47
N PRO A 56 -4.97 11.20 -10.52
CA PRO A 56 -4.37 10.06 -11.24
C PRO A 56 -4.12 10.31 -12.72
N ARG A 57 -4.81 11.31 -13.34
CA ARG A 57 -4.58 11.70 -14.73
C ARG A 57 -3.19 12.29 -14.99
N GLU A 58 -2.48 12.72 -13.95
CA GLU A 58 -1.08 13.12 -14.03
C GLU A 58 -0.17 12.00 -14.59
N MET A 59 -0.58 10.74 -14.44
CA MET A 59 0.07 9.58 -15.07
C MET A 59 0.08 9.62 -16.61
N LEU A 60 -0.72 10.50 -17.22
CA LEU A 60 -0.76 10.71 -18.68
C LEU A 60 0.07 11.92 -19.16
N ARG A 61 0.77 12.61 -18.27
CA ARG A 61 1.62 13.74 -18.65
C ARG A 61 2.83 13.26 -19.43
N LYS A 62 3.04 13.86 -20.62
CA LYS A 62 4.13 13.49 -21.53
C LYS A 62 5.50 14.05 -21.15
N ASP A 63 5.50 15.06 -20.26
CA ASP A 63 6.72 15.69 -19.73
C ASP A 63 7.22 14.99 -18.45
N LEU A 64 6.57 13.89 -18.03
CA LEU A 64 6.96 13.09 -16.88
C LEU A 64 7.38 11.69 -17.31
N THR A 65 8.43 11.18 -16.67
CA THR A 65 8.76 9.76 -16.70
C THR A 65 7.92 9.05 -15.64
N ALA A 66 6.78 8.50 -16.06
CA ALA A 66 5.88 7.76 -15.17
C ALA A 66 6.17 6.25 -15.21
N ILE A 67 6.09 5.58 -14.07
CA ILE A 67 6.16 4.11 -13.93
C ILE A 67 4.94 3.60 -13.16
N ILE A 68 4.50 2.38 -13.46
CA ILE A 68 3.30 1.78 -12.88
C ILE A 68 3.63 0.38 -12.33
N GLY A 69 2.98 -0.03 -11.25
CA GLY A 69 3.03 -1.41 -10.78
C GLY A 69 2.38 -2.37 -11.79
N ASN A 70 3.01 -3.51 -12.02
CA ASN A 70 2.44 -4.56 -12.87
C ASN A 70 1.24 -5.20 -12.16
N ALA A 71 0.06 -5.13 -12.76
CA ALA A 71 -1.19 -5.64 -12.20
C ALA A 71 -1.20 -7.17 -12.00
N GLU A 72 -0.39 -7.90 -12.80
CA GLU A 72 -0.30 -9.36 -12.73
C GLU A 72 0.65 -9.84 -11.62
N SER A 73 1.54 -8.98 -11.09
CA SER A 73 2.58 -9.38 -10.17
C SER A 73 2.31 -9.05 -8.70
N GLY A 74 1.45 -8.06 -8.41
CA GLY A 74 1.24 -7.65 -7.03
C GLY A 74 0.07 -6.71 -6.78
N SER A 75 -0.25 -6.53 -5.48
CA SER A 75 -1.39 -5.72 -5.04
C SER A 75 -1.28 -4.25 -5.47
N VAL A 76 -0.07 -3.67 -5.47
CA VAL A 76 0.13 -2.28 -5.86
C VAL A 76 -0.24 -2.03 -7.33
N GLY A 77 0.10 -2.95 -8.22
CA GLY A 77 -0.24 -2.84 -9.64
C GLY A 77 -1.72 -3.07 -9.89
N LYS A 78 -2.33 -4.04 -9.19
CA LYS A 78 -3.77 -4.28 -9.26
C LYS A 78 -4.57 -3.07 -8.81
N GLU A 79 -4.25 -2.49 -7.65
CA GLU A 79 -4.95 -1.32 -7.12
C GLU A 79 -4.76 -0.08 -8.02
N ALA A 80 -3.53 0.14 -8.55
CA ALA A 80 -3.29 1.20 -9.53
C ALA A 80 -4.15 1.01 -10.80
N LYS A 81 -4.27 -0.24 -11.28
CA LYS A 81 -5.14 -0.58 -12.40
C LYS A 81 -6.59 -0.25 -12.10
N ASP A 82 -7.12 -0.68 -10.95
CA ASP A 82 -8.51 -0.46 -10.57
C ASP A 82 -8.86 1.04 -10.50
N ILE A 83 -7.96 1.87 -9.96
CA ILE A 83 -8.12 3.33 -9.92
C ILE A 83 -8.09 3.94 -11.33
N LEU A 84 -7.13 3.55 -12.17
CA LEU A 84 -6.99 4.10 -13.52
C LEU A 84 -8.08 3.61 -14.48
N ASP A 85 -8.60 2.39 -14.28
CA ASP A 85 -9.75 1.85 -15.01
C ASP A 85 -11.05 2.61 -14.65
N ALA A 86 -11.24 2.96 -13.38
CA ALA A 86 -12.38 3.78 -12.95
C ALA A 86 -12.42 5.17 -13.62
N LEU A 87 -11.30 5.60 -14.19
CA LEU A 87 -11.15 6.85 -14.95
C LEU A 87 -11.03 6.61 -16.47
N ASP A 88 -11.16 5.37 -16.94
CA ASP A 88 -10.99 4.97 -18.36
C ASP A 88 -9.61 5.34 -18.96
N ILE A 89 -8.56 5.34 -18.13
CA ILE A 89 -7.22 5.77 -18.57
C ILE A 89 -6.13 4.70 -18.45
N TYR A 90 -6.39 3.54 -17.83
CA TYR A 90 -5.36 2.52 -17.59
C TYR A 90 -4.61 2.08 -18.86
N PRO A 91 -5.28 1.76 -20.00
CA PRO A 91 -4.57 1.35 -21.21
C PRO A 91 -3.62 2.44 -21.75
N LYS A 92 -4.03 3.71 -21.64
CA LYS A 92 -3.22 4.86 -22.05
C LYS A 92 -2.02 5.06 -21.12
N ALA A 93 -2.25 4.95 -19.80
CA ALA A 93 -1.21 5.08 -18.80
C ALA A 93 -0.14 3.98 -18.93
N VAL A 94 -0.56 2.72 -19.14
CA VAL A 94 0.37 1.60 -19.41
C VAL A 94 1.18 1.82 -20.67
N LYS A 95 0.54 2.27 -21.76
CA LYS A 95 1.25 2.55 -23.03
C LYS A 95 2.29 3.66 -22.91
N GLN A 96 2.04 4.61 -22.02
CA GLN A 96 2.91 5.78 -21.81
C GLN A 96 3.96 5.56 -20.73
N ALA A 97 3.73 4.60 -19.80
CA ALA A 97 4.68 4.29 -18.74
C ALA A 97 6.03 3.85 -19.31
N ALA A 98 7.10 4.30 -18.69
CA ALA A 98 8.45 3.89 -19.07
C ALA A 98 8.66 2.39 -18.90
N TYR A 99 8.08 1.79 -17.86
CA TYR A 99 8.00 0.35 -17.65
C TYR A 99 7.00 0.00 -16.54
N LEU A 100 6.71 -1.30 -16.42
CA LEU A 100 5.89 -1.86 -15.35
C LEU A 100 6.78 -2.51 -14.28
N ALA A 101 6.71 -2.02 -13.04
CA ALA A 101 7.49 -2.53 -11.92
C ALA A 101 6.80 -3.71 -11.23
N PRO A 102 7.54 -4.73 -10.76
CA PRO A 102 6.93 -5.92 -10.19
C PRO A 102 6.27 -5.69 -8.82
N ASP A 103 6.72 -4.71 -8.04
CA ASP A 103 6.26 -4.46 -6.68
C ASP A 103 6.50 -3.02 -6.20
N SER A 104 5.96 -2.71 -5.02
CA SER A 104 6.05 -1.40 -4.37
C SER A 104 7.49 -0.95 -4.09
N ARG A 105 8.39 -1.88 -3.73
CA ARG A 105 9.81 -1.59 -3.47
C ARG A 105 10.54 -1.19 -4.75
N SER A 106 10.27 -1.87 -5.84
CA SER A 106 10.85 -1.54 -7.15
C SER A 106 10.44 -0.15 -7.61
N LEU A 107 9.17 0.24 -7.40
CA LEU A 107 8.69 1.59 -7.66
C LEU A 107 9.45 2.65 -6.85
N THR A 108 9.58 2.46 -5.53
CA THR A 108 10.31 3.43 -4.68
C THR A 108 11.80 3.46 -4.98
N ASN A 109 12.41 2.34 -5.36
CA ASN A 109 13.82 2.31 -5.76
C ASN A 109 14.07 3.11 -7.04
N ALA A 110 13.17 3.03 -8.02
CA ALA A 110 13.26 3.86 -9.21
C ALA A 110 13.14 5.36 -8.89
N MET A 111 12.19 5.72 -8.03
CA MET A 111 12.05 7.11 -7.56
C MET A 111 13.33 7.61 -6.87
N LYS A 112 13.91 6.82 -5.95
CA LYS A 112 15.15 7.18 -5.23
C LYS A 112 16.36 7.36 -6.15
N LYS A 113 16.42 6.62 -7.26
CA LYS A 113 17.50 6.74 -8.25
C LYS A 113 17.31 7.90 -9.22
N GLY A 114 16.12 8.53 -9.23
CA GLY A 114 15.77 9.53 -10.23
C GLY A 114 15.40 8.95 -11.59
N ASP A 115 15.13 7.63 -11.65
CA ASP A 115 14.75 6.95 -12.90
C ASP A 115 13.28 7.24 -13.29
N ALA A 116 12.49 7.81 -12.37
CA ALA A 116 11.11 8.20 -12.60
C ALA A 116 10.76 9.51 -11.88
N ASP A 117 9.88 10.29 -12.49
CA ASP A 117 9.30 11.51 -11.91
C ASP A 117 8.04 11.24 -11.09
N LEU A 118 7.29 10.19 -11.49
CA LEU A 118 5.96 9.91 -10.96
C LEU A 118 5.65 8.41 -10.92
N THR A 119 5.03 7.99 -9.84
CA THR A 119 4.40 6.66 -9.75
C THR A 119 3.16 6.69 -8.86
N MET A 120 2.30 5.67 -8.97
CA MET A 120 1.27 5.34 -7.99
C MET A 120 1.78 4.23 -7.09
N ASN A 121 1.71 4.42 -5.78
CA ASN A 121 2.16 3.42 -4.82
C ASN A 121 1.38 3.53 -3.51
N TRP A 122 1.53 2.54 -2.64
CA TRP A 122 0.96 2.57 -1.30
C TRP A 122 1.53 3.74 -0.49
N ARG A 123 0.65 4.61 -0.01
CA ARG A 123 0.94 5.86 0.71
C ARG A 123 2.05 5.70 1.75
N ALA A 124 1.91 4.74 2.65
CA ALA A 124 2.85 4.54 3.74
C ALA A 124 4.29 4.29 3.27
N THR A 125 4.47 3.70 2.08
CA THR A 125 5.82 3.41 1.55
C THR A 125 6.66 4.67 1.36
N GLY A 126 6.04 5.80 1.00
CA GLY A 126 6.75 7.09 0.85
C GLY A 126 7.22 7.70 2.17
N PHE A 127 6.61 7.31 3.29
CA PHE A 127 6.98 7.80 4.63
C PHE A 127 8.01 6.91 5.34
N PHE A 128 8.43 5.81 4.73
CA PHE A 128 9.47 4.98 5.34
C PHE A 128 10.81 5.73 5.40
N PRO A 129 11.61 5.54 6.47
CA PRO A 129 12.85 6.28 6.69
C PRO A 129 13.79 6.32 5.48
N ASP A 130 13.89 5.20 4.75
CA ASP A 130 14.75 5.09 3.56
C ASP A 130 14.21 5.83 2.33
N ASN A 131 12.97 6.30 2.35
CA ASN A 131 12.29 6.89 1.20
C ASN A 131 11.98 8.38 1.38
N VAL A 132 11.73 8.83 2.62
CA VAL A 132 11.25 10.18 2.93
C VAL A 132 12.20 11.30 2.50
N ALA A 133 13.48 11.02 2.37
CA ALA A 133 14.48 11.99 1.89
C ALA A 133 14.40 12.24 0.38
N ALA A 134 13.89 11.28 -0.40
CA ALA A 134 13.88 11.34 -1.86
C ALA A 134 12.47 11.47 -2.48
N ILE A 135 11.43 11.15 -1.71
CA ILE A 135 10.05 11.02 -2.21
C ILE A 135 9.12 11.93 -1.42
N ASP A 136 8.24 12.63 -2.12
CA ASP A 136 7.04 13.23 -1.53
C ASP A 136 5.79 12.45 -1.95
N VAL A 137 4.84 12.36 -1.04
CA VAL A 137 3.55 11.69 -1.23
C VAL A 137 2.47 12.73 -1.47
N ILE A 138 1.68 12.51 -2.52
CA ILE A 138 0.51 13.32 -2.85
C ILE A 138 -0.72 12.42 -2.66
N ASP A 139 -1.50 12.72 -1.63
CA ASP A 139 -2.70 11.96 -1.32
C ASP A 139 -3.76 12.14 -2.42
N LEU A 140 -4.44 11.06 -2.76
CA LEU A 140 -5.56 11.05 -3.70
C LEU A 140 -6.89 11.14 -2.97
N ASP A 141 -7.94 11.59 -3.66
CA ASP A 141 -9.31 11.57 -3.13
C ASP A 141 -9.67 10.13 -2.69
N PRO A 142 -10.09 9.93 -1.42
CA PRO A 142 -10.49 8.62 -0.92
C PRO A 142 -11.66 7.98 -1.66
N LYS A 143 -12.43 8.76 -2.43
CA LYS A 143 -13.48 8.23 -3.33
C LYS A 143 -12.89 7.49 -4.52
N LEU A 144 -11.70 7.86 -4.96
CA LEU A 144 -10.95 7.20 -6.04
C LEU A 144 -10.01 6.13 -5.47
N ALA A 145 -9.18 6.52 -4.53
CA ALA A 145 -8.21 5.63 -3.87
C ALA A 145 -8.76 5.23 -2.49
N LYS A 146 -9.64 4.25 -2.44
CA LYS A 146 -10.28 3.81 -1.19
C LYS A 146 -9.25 3.28 -0.20
N PRO A 147 -9.26 3.76 1.06
CA PRO A 147 -8.42 3.18 2.10
C PRO A 147 -8.69 1.69 2.30
N GLN A 148 -7.64 0.88 2.30
CA GLN A 148 -7.66 -0.56 2.50
C GLN A 148 -7.26 -0.89 3.94
N ALA A 149 -8.08 -1.68 4.65
CA ALA A 149 -7.80 -2.08 6.02
C ALA A 149 -6.58 -3.00 6.10
N LEU A 150 -5.72 -2.74 7.08
CA LEU A 150 -4.60 -3.61 7.42
C LEU A 150 -5.05 -4.62 8.47
N LEU A 151 -5.23 -5.86 8.05
CA LEU A 151 -5.70 -6.96 8.89
C LEU A 151 -4.51 -7.74 9.43
N LEU A 152 -4.13 -7.50 10.68
CA LEU A 152 -3.14 -8.32 11.39
C LEU A 152 -3.82 -9.64 11.80
N ASN A 153 -3.47 -10.71 11.14
CA ASN A 153 -4.10 -12.01 11.30
C ASN A 153 -3.25 -12.93 12.18
N LEU A 154 -3.87 -13.64 13.11
CA LEU A 154 -3.27 -14.71 13.86
C LEU A 154 -3.08 -15.94 12.96
N LEU A 155 -1.90 -16.55 12.97
CA LEU A 155 -1.66 -17.82 12.30
C LEU A 155 -2.16 -18.98 13.18
N ASN A 156 -2.97 -19.88 12.62
CA ASN A 156 -3.55 -20.99 13.37
C ASN A 156 -2.51 -21.95 13.96
N HIS A 157 -1.35 -22.05 13.33
CA HIS A 157 -0.22 -22.88 13.78
C HIS A 157 0.69 -22.18 14.80
N SER A 158 0.38 -20.92 15.19
CA SER A 158 1.15 -20.22 16.22
C SER A 158 1.22 -21.05 17.51
N LYS A 159 2.43 -21.15 18.05
CA LYS A 159 2.69 -21.79 19.35
C LYS A 159 2.56 -20.82 20.53
N SER A 160 2.45 -19.52 20.26
CA SER A 160 2.43 -18.44 21.25
C SER A 160 1.13 -17.61 21.13
N LYS A 161 -0.01 -18.28 20.94
CA LYS A 161 -1.30 -17.61 20.62
C LYS A 161 -1.69 -16.52 21.60
N GLU A 162 -1.51 -16.74 22.90
CA GLU A 162 -1.86 -15.74 23.91
C GLU A 162 -1.02 -14.46 23.78
N ILE A 163 0.31 -14.60 23.62
CA ILE A 163 1.22 -13.47 23.42
C ILE A 163 0.89 -12.78 22.08
N ALA A 164 0.62 -13.57 21.05
CA ALA A 164 0.24 -13.06 19.75
C ALA A 164 -1.05 -12.23 19.81
N GLN A 165 -2.07 -12.68 20.50
CA GLN A 165 -3.33 -11.96 20.70
C GLN A 165 -3.15 -10.67 21.51
N ARG A 166 -2.33 -10.69 22.57
CA ARG A 166 -1.99 -9.48 23.35
C ARG A 166 -1.31 -8.43 22.47
N PHE A 167 -0.37 -8.84 21.62
CA PHE A 167 0.25 -7.94 20.67
C PHE A 167 -0.76 -7.38 19.65
N MET A 168 -1.66 -8.21 19.12
CA MET A 168 -2.71 -7.76 18.20
C MET A 168 -3.61 -6.71 18.85
N THR A 169 -4.00 -6.92 20.10
CA THR A 169 -4.79 -5.95 20.89
C THR A 169 -4.04 -4.64 21.06
N TYR A 170 -2.76 -4.70 21.42
CA TYR A 170 -1.90 -3.51 21.52
C TYR A 170 -1.77 -2.79 20.17
N ALA A 171 -1.48 -3.52 19.09
CA ALA A 171 -1.31 -2.95 17.76
C ALA A 171 -2.60 -2.25 17.25
N ALA A 172 -3.77 -2.73 17.64
CA ALA A 172 -5.05 -2.13 17.31
C ALA A 172 -5.48 -0.99 18.25
N SER A 173 -4.80 -0.81 19.38
CA SER A 173 -5.06 0.29 20.33
C SER A 173 -4.68 1.66 19.72
N GLU A 174 -5.11 2.75 20.36
CA GLU A 174 -4.72 4.12 19.95
C GLU A 174 -3.20 4.30 19.96
N GLU A 175 -2.51 3.71 20.95
CA GLU A 175 -1.05 3.75 21.03
C GLU A 175 -0.40 3.02 19.85
N GLY A 176 -0.83 1.79 19.57
CA GLY A 176 -0.35 1.02 18.42
C GLY A 176 -0.64 1.73 17.09
N GLN A 177 -1.86 2.20 16.89
CA GLN A 177 -2.23 2.96 15.68
C GLN A 177 -1.43 4.26 15.55
N SER A 178 -1.04 4.90 16.66
CA SER A 178 -0.19 6.10 16.60
C SER A 178 1.18 5.80 15.99
N VAL A 179 1.73 4.60 16.22
CA VAL A 179 2.96 4.15 15.59
C VAL A 179 2.76 3.97 14.08
N PHE A 180 1.65 3.33 13.66
CA PHE A 180 1.33 3.19 12.24
C PHE A 180 1.19 4.56 11.55
N ARG A 181 0.52 5.55 12.19
CA ARG A 181 0.40 6.93 11.65
C ARG A 181 1.76 7.59 11.42
N LYS A 182 2.72 7.44 12.35
CA LYS A 182 4.08 7.98 12.18
C LYS A 182 4.79 7.45 10.94
N HIS A 183 4.40 6.25 10.48
CA HIS A 183 4.93 5.63 9.27
C HIS A 183 4.01 5.82 8.05
N GLY A 184 3.11 6.80 8.08
CA GLY A 184 2.30 7.19 6.94
C GLY A 184 1.04 6.35 6.70
N PHE A 185 0.71 5.41 7.59
CA PHE A 185 -0.58 4.72 7.53
C PHE A 185 -1.72 5.62 8.03
N LEU A 186 -2.94 5.27 7.66
CA LEU A 186 -4.15 5.94 8.11
C LEU A 186 -4.80 5.15 9.25
N ASP A 187 -5.65 5.79 10.03
CA ASP A 187 -6.44 5.16 11.09
C ASP A 187 -7.95 5.45 10.92
N ASN A 188 -8.74 4.94 11.85
CA ASN A 188 -10.20 5.13 11.85
C ASN A 188 -10.61 6.61 11.91
N LYS A 189 -9.79 7.49 12.49
CA LYS A 189 -10.09 8.93 12.57
C LYS A 189 -9.98 9.60 11.21
N ALA A 190 -8.99 9.18 10.40
CA ALA A 190 -8.84 9.67 9.03
C ALA A 190 -10.03 9.27 8.14
N LEU A 191 -10.63 8.09 8.38
CA LEU A 191 -11.83 7.63 7.66
C LEU A 191 -13.10 8.39 8.06
N GLY A 192 -13.20 8.88 9.30
CA GLY A 192 -14.35 9.64 9.78
C GLY A 192 -14.52 11.01 9.12
N SER A 193 -13.51 11.53 8.44
CA SER A 193 -13.56 12.76 7.66
C SER A 193 -14.04 12.55 6.21
N VAL A 194 -14.27 11.30 5.80
CA VAL A 194 -14.77 10.92 4.47
C VAL A 194 -16.27 10.60 4.58
N LYS A 195 -17.09 11.65 4.78
CA LYS A 195 -18.55 11.57 4.65
C LYS A 195 -18.99 12.21 3.35
#